data_e2d26939a77c0170730c6853ed242a45
#
_entry.id   e2d26939a77c0170730c6853ed242a45
#
_cell.length_a   1.000
_cell.length_b   1.000
_cell.length_c   1.000
_cell.angle_alpha   90.00
_cell.angle_beta   90.00
_cell.angle_gamma   90.00
#
_symmetry.space_group_name_H-M   'P 1'
#
loop_
_entity.id
_entity.type
_entity.pdbx_description
1 polymer ?
#
loop_
_entity_poly.entity_id
_entity_poly.type
_entity_poly.pdbx_seq_one_letter_code
_entity_poly.pdbx_strand_id
1 'polypeptide(L)'
;MELYAKGEYLLFLNNDTQVQQDWLQPLVDLMEKDATTGMVGSKLVYADGYLQEAGGILWDDASAWNYGNRQNPNDSEFNFVHETDYISGAAIMIRTKLWKEIGGFDERFVPAYCEDSDLAFEVRKHGYKVLYQPKSVVVHFEGISNGTDVTAGQKKYQVENQKKFYEKWKNELEKNHFPNGQDVFLARERGRNKKHILVIDHYVPQYDKDAGSKTTFMYLKMLVSKGYQITFLGDNFYQHEPYTTELQQMGIFVLYGPKYAENWKEWLMENMQYFDIFYLNRPHITIKYIDFIKEHARGKIIYYGHDLHFLRIHREYELDGQKEKLEESEKWKEQELYIMRQADMNYYPSMIEEQAIHEIDSKIPVKAITAYVYEKFMDVVYEPEKREGILFVGGFGHAPNLDAVQWFLDKIYPDVYKNIKADFYIVGSKAPDEITHITTEGVIVKGFVSEEELQQLYNSCKLVVVPLRYGAGVKGKVVEALYYGIPIVTTSVGAEGIKGIEDIAVVEDQEQKLIDAICKVYQNDEKLIEISEKSQLYVREKFSTDAVWDIVKEDFE
;
A
#
# COMPACT_ATOMS: atom_id res chain seq x y z
N MET A 1 9.82 41.02 -0.32
CA MET A 1 8.53 40.35 -0.65
C MET A 1 7.95 39.56 0.52
N GLU A 2 8.74 38.82 1.27
CA GLU A 2 8.28 38.03 2.43
C GLU A 2 7.57 38.83 3.54
N LEU A 3 7.92 40.07 3.75
CA LEU A 3 7.26 40.97 4.73
C LEU A 3 5.76 41.18 4.49
N TYR A 4 5.29 40.90 3.29
CA TYR A 4 3.89 41.05 2.89
C TYR A 4 3.12 39.73 2.75
N ALA A 5 3.82 38.60 2.73
CA ALA A 5 3.20 37.30 2.61
C ALA A 5 2.51 36.89 3.93
N LYS A 6 1.20 36.53 3.85
CA LYS A 6 0.36 36.17 5.00
C LYS A 6 -0.08 34.71 4.97
N GLY A 7 0.25 33.97 3.89
CA GLY A 7 -0.13 32.58 3.73
C GLY A 7 0.64 31.64 4.67
N GLU A 8 0.09 30.47 4.91
CA GLU A 8 0.73 29.41 5.68
C GLU A 8 1.96 28.85 4.98
N TYR A 9 1.94 28.87 3.65
CA TYR A 9 3.04 28.46 2.78
C TYR A 9 3.55 29.64 1.96
N LEU A 10 4.86 29.67 1.71
CA LEU A 10 5.51 30.54 0.74
C LEU A 10 5.84 29.71 -0.50
N LEU A 11 5.49 30.25 -1.66
CA LEU A 11 5.82 29.66 -2.95
C LEU A 11 6.76 30.59 -3.70
N PHE A 12 7.96 30.11 -3.97
CA PHE A 12 8.94 30.75 -4.84
C PHE A 12 8.78 30.18 -6.24
N LEU A 13 8.58 31.04 -7.21
CA LEU A 13 8.40 30.68 -8.61
C LEU A 13 9.19 31.64 -9.48
N ASN A 14 10.08 31.11 -10.31
CA ASN A 14 10.87 31.93 -11.23
C ASN A 14 9.98 32.57 -12.30
N ASN A 15 10.40 33.74 -12.78
CA ASN A 15 9.68 34.51 -13.79
C ASN A 15 9.78 33.91 -15.22
N ASP A 16 10.68 32.96 -15.44
CA ASP A 16 10.85 32.19 -16.67
C ASP A 16 10.28 30.77 -16.56
N THR A 17 9.15 30.64 -15.87
CA THR A 17 8.41 29.40 -15.71
C THR A 17 6.99 29.49 -16.27
N GLN A 18 6.43 28.35 -16.67
CA GLN A 18 5.03 28.18 -17.03
C GLN A 18 4.45 26.99 -16.25
N VAL A 19 3.53 27.25 -15.35
CA VAL A 19 2.83 26.24 -14.56
C VAL A 19 1.83 25.46 -15.44
N GLN A 20 1.67 24.17 -15.16
CA GLN A 20 0.69 23.34 -15.85
C GLN A 20 -0.61 23.26 -15.06
N GLN A 21 -1.66 22.69 -15.65
CA GLN A 21 -2.94 22.50 -14.99
C GLN A 21 -2.75 21.69 -13.70
N ASP A 22 -3.49 22.02 -12.64
CA ASP A 22 -3.55 21.33 -11.34
C ASP A 22 -2.19 21.16 -10.61
N TRP A 23 -1.18 21.95 -10.96
CA TRP A 23 0.18 21.84 -10.42
C TRP A 23 0.30 22.19 -8.93
N LEU A 24 -0.53 23.11 -8.43
CA LEU A 24 -0.40 23.66 -7.08
C LEU A 24 -0.95 22.73 -5.99
N GLN A 25 -2.13 22.15 -6.22
CA GLN A 25 -2.81 21.34 -5.20
C GLN A 25 -1.96 20.17 -4.70
N PRO A 26 -1.24 19.39 -5.56
CA PRO A 26 -0.39 18.32 -5.09
C PRO A 26 0.75 18.75 -4.15
N LEU A 27 1.26 19.98 -4.27
CA LEU A 27 2.24 20.52 -3.32
C LEU A 27 1.60 20.76 -1.95
N VAL A 28 0.41 21.38 -1.93
CA VAL A 28 -0.35 21.64 -0.71
C VAL A 28 -0.71 20.31 -0.03
N ASP A 29 -1.22 19.35 -0.77
CA ASP A 29 -1.61 18.03 -0.24
C ASP A 29 -0.46 17.33 0.51
N LEU A 30 0.78 17.40 0.00
CA LEU A 30 1.94 16.83 0.70
C LEU A 30 2.26 17.59 1.99
N MET A 31 2.15 18.91 1.99
CA MET A 31 2.35 19.73 3.18
C MET A 31 1.32 19.44 4.27
N GLU A 32 0.05 19.24 3.87
CA GLU A 32 -1.07 18.96 4.77
C GLU A 32 -1.01 17.53 5.33
N LYS A 33 -0.62 16.57 4.48
CA LYS A 33 -0.60 15.14 4.81
C LYS A 33 0.43 14.79 5.90
N ASP A 34 1.59 15.45 5.88
CA ASP A 34 2.69 15.17 6.81
C ASP A 34 3.27 16.46 7.37
N ALA A 35 3.03 16.70 8.67
CA ALA A 35 3.53 17.88 9.37
C ALA A 35 5.07 17.98 9.39
N THR A 36 5.77 16.88 9.16
CA THR A 36 7.24 16.86 9.04
C THR A 36 7.75 17.30 7.67
N THR A 37 6.88 17.46 6.69
CA THR A 37 7.23 18.04 5.38
C THR A 37 7.45 19.54 5.52
N GLY A 38 8.69 20.00 5.35
CA GLY A 38 9.07 21.41 5.44
C GLY A 38 9.09 22.13 4.11
N MET A 39 9.52 21.43 3.06
CA MET A 39 9.74 21.97 1.73
C MET A 39 9.33 20.96 0.67
N VAL A 40 8.66 21.40 -0.39
CA VAL A 40 8.23 20.56 -1.53
C VAL A 40 8.56 21.28 -2.84
N GLY A 41 9.02 20.53 -3.83
CA GLY A 41 9.29 21.03 -5.17
C GLY A 41 8.58 20.29 -6.29
N SER A 42 8.44 20.97 -7.42
CA SER A 42 7.77 20.50 -8.62
C SER A 42 8.70 19.69 -9.53
N LYS A 43 8.12 18.83 -10.37
CA LYS A 43 8.77 18.29 -11.55
C LYS A 43 9.05 19.42 -12.55
N LEU A 44 10.31 19.65 -12.88
CA LEU A 44 10.67 20.62 -13.89
C LEU A 44 10.87 19.95 -15.25
N VAL A 45 10.29 20.52 -16.29
CA VAL A 45 10.44 20.08 -17.66
C VAL A 45 10.91 21.23 -18.53
N TYR A 46 11.71 20.92 -19.54
CA TYR A 46 12.10 21.90 -20.55
C TYR A 46 10.95 22.23 -21.52
N ALA A 47 11.06 23.33 -22.23
CA ALA A 47 10.08 23.72 -23.24
C ALA A 47 9.93 22.72 -24.41
N ASP A 48 10.93 21.89 -24.63
CA ASP A 48 10.95 20.82 -25.63
C ASP A 48 10.32 19.51 -25.13
N GLY A 49 9.84 19.49 -23.87
CA GLY A 49 9.13 18.36 -23.25
C GLY A 49 10.03 17.33 -22.56
N TYR A 50 11.35 17.47 -22.60
CA TYR A 50 12.26 16.61 -21.84
C TYR A 50 12.27 17.00 -20.35
N LEU A 51 12.57 16.03 -19.49
CA LEU A 51 12.74 16.26 -18.07
C LEU A 51 13.94 17.17 -17.81
N GLN A 52 13.76 18.18 -16.97
CA GLN A 52 14.84 19.01 -16.47
C GLN A 52 15.31 18.52 -15.09
N GLU A 53 14.38 18.28 -14.19
CA GLU A 53 14.67 17.85 -12.83
C GLU A 53 13.50 17.08 -12.21
N ALA A 54 13.80 15.91 -11.63
CA ALA A 54 12.92 15.14 -10.75
C ALA A 54 13.52 15.10 -9.32
N GLY A 55 13.76 16.27 -8.74
CA GLY A 55 14.57 16.45 -7.54
C GLY A 55 16.06 16.52 -7.84
N GLY A 56 16.86 16.99 -6.88
CA GLY A 56 18.28 17.16 -7.02
C GLY A 56 19.10 16.21 -6.14
N ILE A 57 20.22 15.73 -6.66
CA ILE A 57 21.21 14.93 -5.92
C ILE A 57 22.42 15.80 -5.64
N LEU A 58 22.86 15.85 -4.38
CA LEU A 58 24.11 16.45 -3.96
C LEU A 58 25.11 15.37 -3.56
N TRP A 59 26.31 15.49 -4.07
CA TRP A 59 27.40 14.55 -3.82
C TRP A 59 28.28 14.99 -2.64
N ASP A 60 29.14 14.12 -2.14
CA ASP A 60 30.03 14.41 -1.02
C ASP A 60 31.05 15.53 -1.29
N ASP A 61 31.33 15.82 -2.56
CA ASP A 61 32.18 16.93 -3.03
C ASP A 61 31.40 18.25 -3.27
N ALA A 62 30.12 18.31 -2.88
CA ALA A 62 29.19 19.41 -3.15
C ALA A 62 28.85 19.64 -4.62
N SER A 63 29.21 18.74 -5.52
CA SER A 63 28.66 18.78 -6.88
C SER A 63 27.20 18.33 -6.86
N ALA A 64 26.41 18.83 -7.81
CA ALA A 64 24.98 18.63 -7.88
C ALA A 64 24.53 18.09 -9.22
N TRP A 65 23.57 17.17 -9.21
CA TRP A 65 22.88 16.68 -10.40
C TRP A 65 21.40 16.96 -10.33
N ASN A 66 20.83 17.48 -11.40
CA ASN A 66 19.39 17.46 -11.62
C ASN A 66 18.99 16.05 -12.04
N TYR A 67 18.36 15.30 -11.15
CA TYR A 67 18.04 13.90 -11.41
C TYR A 67 17.09 13.77 -12.62
N GLY A 68 17.43 12.88 -13.54
CA GLY A 68 16.66 12.64 -14.78
C GLY A 68 16.84 13.68 -15.89
N ASN A 69 17.83 14.57 -15.78
CA ASN A 69 18.06 15.61 -16.79
C ASN A 69 18.12 15.05 -18.23
N ARG A 70 17.33 15.64 -19.14
CA ARG A 70 17.19 15.23 -20.55
C ARG A 70 16.61 13.85 -20.80
N GLN A 71 15.99 13.23 -19.78
CA GLN A 71 15.26 11.98 -19.93
C GLN A 71 13.76 12.21 -20.19
N ASN A 72 13.01 11.13 -20.41
CA ASN A 72 11.57 11.19 -20.63
C ASN A 72 10.84 11.41 -19.28
N PRO A 73 10.10 12.52 -19.08
CA PRO A 73 9.42 12.81 -17.81
C PRO A 73 8.33 11.80 -17.42
N ASN A 74 7.92 10.95 -18.36
CA ASN A 74 6.87 9.95 -18.13
C ASN A 74 7.41 8.58 -17.68
N ASP A 75 8.73 8.39 -17.66
CA ASP A 75 9.31 7.15 -17.15
C ASP A 75 8.97 6.99 -15.65
N SER A 76 8.68 5.75 -15.25
CA SER A 76 8.15 5.47 -13.90
C SER A 76 9.07 5.94 -12.78
N GLU A 77 10.38 5.95 -13.01
CA GLU A 77 11.41 6.36 -12.06
C GLU A 77 11.38 7.85 -11.69
N PHE A 78 10.63 8.68 -12.46
CA PHE A 78 10.44 10.11 -12.20
C PHE A 78 9.02 10.45 -11.74
N ASN A 79 8.20 9.44 -11.43
CA ASN A 79 6.78 9.62 -11.17
C ASN A 79 6.32 9.17 -9.77
N PHE A 80 7.19 9.19 -8.77
CA PHE A 80 6.84 8.92 -7.37
C PHE A 80 7.36 10.02 -6.44
N VAL A 81 6.67 10.23 -5.33
CA VAL A 81 7.09 11.19 -4.29
C VAL A 81 8.30 10.61 -3.55
N HIS A 82 9.34 11.39 -3.36
CA HIS A 82 10.50 10.95 -2.58
C HIS A 82 11.22 12.12 -1.90
N GLU A 83 11.99 11.81 -0.88
CA GLU A 83 12.93 12.77 -0.30
C GLU A 83 14.06 13.03 -1.28
N THR A 84 14.50 14.28 -1.39
CA THR A 84 15.58 14.68 -2.29
C THR A 84 16.58 15.56 -1.56
N ASP A 85 17.79 15.68 -2.06
CA ASP A 85 18.83 16.51 -1.44
C ASP A 85 18.52 18.00 -1.56
N TYR A 86 18.03 18.44 -2.71
CA TYR A 86 17.57 19.81 -2.93
C TYR A 86 16.45 19.85 -3.98
N ILE A 87 15.82 20.98 -4.06
CA ILE A 87 14.83 21.34 -5.09
C ILE A 87 15.32 22.64 -5.73
N SER A 88 15.31 22.70 -7.04
CA SER A 88 15.63 23.92 -7.78
C SER A 88 14.78 25.10 -7.35
N GLY A 89 15.40 26.25 -7.15
CA GLY A 89 14.74 27.53 -6.83
C GLY A 89 13.67 27.97 -7.83
N ALA A 90 13.56 27.27 -8.98
CA ALA A 90 12.57 27.58 -10.01
C ALA A 90 11.11 27.37 -9.52
N ALA A 91 10.84 26.40 -8.62
CA ALA A 91 9.51 26.13 -8.08
C ALA A 91 9.59 25.45 -6.71
N ILE A 92 9.61 26.21 -5.64
CA ILE A 92 9.71 25.74 -4.24
C ILE A 92 8.53 26.21 -3.41
N MET A 93 7.88 25.31 -2.68
CA MET A 93 6.95 25.63 -1.60
C MET A 93 7.58 25.26 -0.26
N ILE A 94 7.51 26.19 0.72
CA ILE A 94 8.04 26.02 2.08
C ILE A 94 7.04 26.53 3.11
N ARG A 95 7.02 25.94 4.32
CA ARG A 95 6.22 26.46 5.45
C ARG A 95 6.70 27.86 5.83
N THR A 96 5.79 28.82 5.87
CA THR A 96 6.11 30.22 6.22
C THR A 96 6.76 30.34 7.60
N LYS A 97 6.31 29.54 8.57
CA LYS A 97 6.91 29.50 9.91
C LYS A 97 8.36 29.05 9.86
N LEU A 98 8.64 27.94 9.17
CA LEU A 98 9.99 27.38 9.01
C LEU A 98 10.92 28.35 8.26
N TRP A 99 10.45 28.98 7.19
CA TRP A 99 11.19 30.01 6.46
C TRP A 99 11.66 31.14 7.39
N LYS A 100 10.78 31.63 8.27
CA LYS A 100 11.12 32.68 9.26
C LYS A 100 12.09 32.19 10.33
N GLU A 101 11.98 30.95 10.76
CA GLU A 101 12.90 30.33 11.74
C GLU A 101 14.31 30.16 11.16
N ILE A 102 14.41 29.78 9.89
CA ILE A 102 15.69 29.66 9.16
C ILE A 102 16.30 31.04 8.90
N GLY A 103 15.47 32.06 8.70
CA GLY A 103 15.91 33.44 8.39
C GLY A 103 16.04 33.71 6.89
N GLY A 104 15.41 32.89 6.03
CA GLY A 104 15.41 33.05 4.59
C GLY A 104 16.62 32.45 3.88
N PHE A 105 16.93 32.93 2.68
CA PHE A 105 18.15 32.54 1.97
C PHE A 105 19.40 33.12 2.61
N ASP A 106 20.46 32.34 2.68
CA ASP A 106 21.73 32.75 3.25
C ASP A 106 22.46 33.73 2.29
N GLU A 107 22.70 34.98 2.77
CA GLU A 107 23.28 36.06 1.98
C GLU A 107 24.71 35.77 1.47
N ARG A 108 25.41 34.74 2.02
CA ARG A 108 26.73 34.34 1.51
C ARG A 108 26.73 33.83 0.09
N PHE A 109 25.55 33.39 -0.40
CA PHE A 109 25.36 32.85 -1.76
C PHE A 109 24.93 33.91 -2.79
N VAL A 110 24.82 35.17 -2.38
CA VAL A 110 24.53 36.30 -3.30
C VAL A 110 25.63 36.38 -4.38
N PRO A 111 25.27 36.60 -5.68
CA PRO A 111 23.93 36.92 -6.16
C PRO A 111 23.06 35.73 -6.55
N ALA A 112 23.62 34.53 -6.73
CA ALA A 112 22.87 33.33 -7.14
C ALA A 112 23.72 32.04 -7.02
N TYR A 113 23.05 30.88 -7.08
CA TYR A 113 23.52 29.50 -7.00
C TYR A 113 23.87 29.03 -5.59
N CYS A 114 23.41 27.81 -5.28
CA CYS A 114 23.51 27.10 -4.00
C CYS A 114 22.60 27.64 -2.87
N GLU A 115 21.86 28.72 -3.06
CA GLU A 115 20.91 29.23 -2.06
C GLU A 115 19.73 28.29 -1.83
N ASP A 116 19.25 27.62 -2.88
CA ASP A 116 18.18 26.61 -2.84
C ASP A 116 18.66 25.31 -2.17
N SER A 117 19.86 24.88 -2.53
CA SER A 117 20.51 23.71 -1.91
C SER A 117 20.78 23.95 -0.43
N ASP A 118 21.27 25.14 -0.07
CA ASP A 118 21.48 25.55 1.32
C ASP A 118 20.18 25.59 2.12
N LEU A 119 19.12 26.15 1.54
CA LEU A 119 17.80 26.16 2.14
C LEU A 119 17.29 24.74 2.42
N ALA A 120 17.46 23.80 1.48
CA ALA A 120 17.08 22.40 1.66
C ALA A 120 17.85 21.75 2.81
N PHE A 121 19.15 22.07 2.99
CA PHE A 121 19.95 21.57 4.11
C PHE A 121 19.54 22.20 5.45
N GLU A 122 19.23 23.50 5.49
CA GLU A 122 18.71 24.13 6.69
C GLU A 122 17.32 23.56 7.07
N VAL A 123 16.44 23.29 6.11
CA VAL A 123 15.14 22.62 6.34
C VAL A 123 15.36 21.28 7.05
N ARG A 124 16.27 20.43 6.55
CA ARG A 124 16.58 19.15 7.18
C ARG A 124 17.22 19.28 8.54
N LYS A 125 18.12 20.24 8.72
CA LYS A 125 18.75 20.53 10.01
C LYS A 125 17.72 20.94 11.09
N HIS A 126 16.59 21.52 10.68
CA HIS A 126 15.45 21.81 11.56
C HIS A 126 14.51 20.61 11.76
N GLY A 127 14.88 19.42 11.27
CA GLY A 127 14.13 18.16 11.46
C GLY A 127 12.97 17.97 10.47
N TYR A 128 12.91 18.73 9.38
CA TYR A 128 11.89 18.60 8.36
C TYR A 128 12.39 17.86 7.12
N LYS A 129 11.45 17.31 6.33
CA LYS A 129 11.70 16.67 5.04
C LYS A 129 11.67 17.67 3.89
N VAL A 130 12.46 17.37 2.86
CA VAL A 130 12.43 18.03 1.55
C VAL A 130 11.95 17.00 0.53
N LEU A 131 10.79 17.24 -0.09
CA LEU A 131 10.11 16.28 -0.95
C LEU A 131 10.00 16.77 -2.40
N TYR A 132 10.15 15.85 -3.33
CA TYR A 132 9.80 16.02 -4.73
C TYR A 132 8.37 15.53 -5.00
N GLN A 133 7.57 16.34 -5.73
CA GLN A 133 6.19 16.04 -6.11
C GLN A 133 6.03 15.89 -7.62
N PRO A 134 5.93 14.66 -8.15
CA PRO A 134 5.85 14.44 -9.60
C PRO A 134 4.57 14.94 -10.27
N LYS A 135 3.46 15.09 -9.51
CA LYS A 135 2.18 15.60 -10.06
C LYS A 135 2.18 17.12 -10.22
N SER A 136 3.09 17.82 -9.57
CA SER A 136 3.28 19.24 -9.78
C SER A 136 4.26 19.46 -10.91
N VAL A 137 3.78 19.82 -12.10
CA VAL A 137 4.60 20.00 -13.30
C VAL A 137 4.73 21.48 -13.65
N VAL A 138 5.98 21.93 -13.84
CA VAL A 138 6.32 23.29 -14.23
C VAL A 138 7.29 23.25 -15.41
N VAL A 139 6.95 23.96 -16.49
CA VAL A 139 7.89 24.21 -17.60
C VAL A 139 8.82 25.34 -17.19
N HIS A 140 10.13 25.10 -17.28
CA HIS A 140 11.14 26.10 -16.96
C HIS A 140 12.01 26.38 -18.19
N PHE A 141 12.00 27.65 -18.64
CA PHE A 141 12.68 28.13 -19.82
C PHE A 141 14.14 28.50 -19.50
N GLU A 142 14.90 27.56 -18.92
CA GLU A 142 16.29 27.79 -18.51
C GLU A 142 17.15 28.43 -19.61
N GLY A 143 17.98 29.40 -19.21
CA GLY A 143 18.94 30.04 -20.09
C GLY A 143 18.48 31.31 -20.81
N ILE A 144 17.18 31.66 -20.73
CA ILE A 144 16.67 32.92 -21.29
C ILE A 144 17.17 34.10 -20.47
N SER A 145 17.22 33.94 -19.12
CA SER A 145 17.59 35.05 -18.23
C SER A 145 19.10 35.17 -17.95
N ASN A 146 19.83 34.04 -17.87
CA ASN A 146 21.22 34.02 -17.33
C ASN A 146 22.29 33.42 -18.23
N GLY A 147 21.95 32.94 -19.44
CA GLY A 147 22.88 32.26 -20.33
C GLY A 147 23.35 30.88 -19.84
N THR A 148 24.18 30.18 -20.62
CA THR A 148 24.69 28.81 -20.31
C THR A 148 26.19 28.77 -20.03
N ASP A 149 26.94 29.86 -20.20
CA ASP A 149 28.40 29.91 -20.07
C ASP A 149 28.83 30.09 -18.61
N VAL A 150 29.46 29.08 -18.03
CA VAL A 150 29.98 29.07 -16.64
C VAL A 150 31.17 30.02 -16.41
N THR A 151 31.75 30.59 -17.46
CA THR A 151 32.87 31.56 -17.37
C THR A 151 32.39 33.01 -17.43
N ALA A 152 31.10 33.24 -17.75
CA ALA A 152 30.55 34.56 -17.94
C ALA A 152 29.22 34.75 -17.21
N GLY A 153 28.83 36.00 -16.98
CA GLY A 153 27.55 36.31 -16.32
C GLY A 153 27.44 35.83 -14.88
N GLN A 154 26.25 35.44 -14.46
CA GLN A 154 25.99 34.97 -13.10
C GLN A 154 26.55 33.56 -12.84
N LYS A 155 26.71 32.71 -13.86
CA LYS A 155 27.22 31.33 -13.71
C LYS A 155 28.65 31.25 -13.15
N LYS A 156 29.46 32.30 -13.27
CA LYS A 156 30.77 32.35 -12.60
C LYS A 156 30.70 32.19 -11.07
N TYR A 157 29.58 32.61 -10.45
CA TYR A 157 29.38 32.49 -9.01
C TYR A 157 29.08 31.05 -8.57
N GLN A 158 28.64 30.18 -9.49
CA GLN A 158 28.35 28.79 -9.17
C GLN A 158 29.57 28.09 -8.56
N VAL A 159 30.76 28.25 -9.17
CA VAL A 159 31.99 27.62 -8.65
C VAL A 159 32.42 28.18 -7.31
N GLU A 160 32.28 29.50 -7.10
CA GLU A 160 32.62 30.14 -5.82
C GLU A 160 31.64 29.74 -4.71
N ASN A 161 30.35 29.73 -5.02
CA ASN A 161 29.32 29.40 -4.05
C ASN A 161 29.30 27.90 -3.72
N GLN A 162 29.67 27.02 -4.67
CA GLN A 162 29.87 25.60 -4.37
C GLN A 162 30.97 25.37 -3.32
N LYS A 163 32.07 26.13 -3.36
CA LYS A 163 33.12 26.05 -2.33
C LYS A 163 32.60 26.52 -0.97
N LYS A 164 31.87 27.65 -0.92
CA LYS A 164 31.25 28.15 0.32
C LYS A 164 30.23 27.15 0.87
N PHE A 165 29.46 26.50 -0.01
CA PHE A 165 28.50 25.47 0.35
C PHE A 165 29.24 24.25 0.96
N TYR A 166 30.29 23.75 0.31
CA TYR A 166 31.10 22.65 0.83
C TYR A 166 31.70 22.99 2.21
N GLU A 167 32.27 24.19 2.37
CA GLU A 167 32.82 24.62 3.67
C GLU A 167 31.76 24.64 4.78
N LYS A 168 30.54 25.11 4.46
CA LYS A 168 29.42 25.16 5.42
C LYS A 168 28.92 23.76 5.81
N TRP A 169 28.79 22.87 4.82
CA TRP A 169 28.11 21.58 4.97
C TRP A 169 29.02 20.36 4.91
N LYS A 170 30.34 20.55 4.98
CA LYS A 170 31.34 19.50 4.83
C LYS A 170 31.03 18.24 5.64
N ASN A 171 30.74 18.38 6.94
CA ASN A 171 30.48 17.25 7.83
C ASN A 171 29.21 16.47 7.43
N GLU A 172 28.19 17.16 6.95
CA GLU A 172 26.96 16.54 6.47
C GLU A 172 27.18 15.79 5.15
N LEU A 173 27.88 16.43 4.21
CA LEU A 173 28.21 15.86 2.92
C LEU A 173 29.07 14.59 3.05
N GLU A 174 30.17 14.67 3.77
CA GLU A 174 31.09 13.52 3.94
C GLU A 174 30.41 12.35 4.67
N LYS A 175 29.46 12.61 5.57
CA LYS A 175 28.81 11.58 6.37
C LYS A 175 27.63 10.93 5.64
N ASN A 176 26.79 11.73 4.97
CA ASN A 176 25.46 11.31 4.55
C ASN A 176 25.25 11.29 3.02
N HIS A 177 26.23 11.76 2.24
CA HIS A 177 26.16 11.76 0.77
C HIS A 177 27.11 10.76 0.15
N PHE A 178 26.84 10.34 -1.09
CA PHE A 178 27.69 9.42 -1.84
C PHE A 178 28.76 10.18 -2.64
N PRO A 179 29.87 9.53 -3.01
CA PRO A 179 30.78 10.06 -4.01
C PRO A 179 30.08 10.30 -5.34
N ASN A 180 30.50 11.33 -6.05
CA ASN A 180 29.85 11.76 -7.29
C ASN A 180 29.60 10.60 -8.27
N GLY A 181 28.35 10.40 -8.65
CA GLY A 181 27.89 9.38 -9.60
C GLY A 181 27.81 7.95 -9.06
N GLN A 182 28.11 7.73 -7.76
CA GLN A 182 27.99 6.39 -7.16
C GLN A 182 26.61 6.21 -6.52
N ASP A 183 26.09 4.98 -6.60
CA ASP A 183 24.83 4.57 -5.94
C ASP A 183 23.65 5.52 -6.21
N VAL A 184 23.52 5.97 -7.45
CA VAL A 184 22.48 6.92 -7.89
C VAL A 184 21.09 6.45 -7.51
N PHE A 185 20.83 5.13 -7.53
CA PHE A 185 19.57 4.53 -7.12
C PHE A 185 19.20 4.90 -5.66
N LEU A 186 20.17 4.88 -4.76
CA LEU A 186 19.97 5.27 -3.36
C LEU A 186 20.02 6.79 -3.18
N ALA A 187 20.93 7.47 -3.88
CA ALA A 187 21.16 8.90 -3.76
C ALA A 187 19.93 9.73 -4.13
N ARG A 188 19.20 9.34 -5.21
CA ARG A 188 18.03 10.06 -5.74
C ARG A 188 16.91 10.28 -4.71
N GLU A 189 16.80 9.38 -3.73
CA GLU A 189 15.72 9.37 -2.73
C GLU A 189 16.25 9.35 -1.29
N ARG A 190 17.50 9.78 -1.08
CA ARG A 190 18.18 9.80 0.24
C ARG A 190 18.13 8.45 0.96
N GLY A 191 18.36 7.37 0.19
CA GLY A 191 18.22 6.00 0.65
C GLY A 191 19.42 5.42 1.41
N ARG A 192 20.56 6.14 1.53
CA ARG A 192 21.82 5.62 2.09
C ARG A 192 21.69 4.92 3.44
N ASN A 193 20.82 5.43 4.31
CA ASN A 193 20.64 4.95 5.68
C ASN A 193 19.24 4.34 5.90
N LYS A 194 18.55 3.97 4.84
CA LYS A 194 17.21 3.35 4.89
C LYS A 194 17.29 1.93 4.37
N LYS A 195 16.43 1.06 4.87
CA LYS A 195 16.27 -0.28 4.30
C LYS A 195 15.35 -0.25 3.10
N HIS A 196 15.72 -1.01 2.08
CA HIS A 196 15.01 -1.08 0.80
C HIS A 196 14.37 -2.45 0.63
N ILE A 197 13.11 -2.46 0.22
CA ILE A 197 12.32 -3.66 -0.04
C ILE A 197 11.90 -3.68 -1.51
N LEU A 198 12.20 -4.79 -2.20
CA LEU A 198 11.55 -5.10 -3.47
C LEU A 198 10.33 -5.96 -3.19
N VAL A 199 9.14 -5.45 -3.51
CA VAL A 199 7.88 -6.18 -3.42
C VAL A 199 7.48 -6.65 -4.81
N ILE A 200 7.22 -7.95 -4.97
CA ILE A 200 6.75 -8.55 -6.23
C ILE A 200 5.37 -9.16 -6.02
N ASP A 201 4.41 -8.75 -6.84
CA ASP A 201 3.06 -9.32 -6.88
C ASP A 201 2.58 -9.41 -8.34
N HIS A 202 1.40 -9.95 -8.59
CA HIS A 202 0.92 -10.18 -9.95
C HIS A 202 0.55 -8.89 -10.71
N TYR A 203 0.05 -7.86 -10.01
CA TYR A 203 -0.20 -6.50 -10.54
C TYR A 203 -0.22 -5.48 -9.40
N VAL A 204 -0.26 -4.20 -9.74
CA VAL A 204 -0.47 -3.12 -8.77
C VAL A 204 -1.77 -3.38 -8.00
N PRO A 205 -1.73 -3.39 -6.65
CA PRO A 205 -2.86 -3.84 -5.83
C PRO A 205 -4.11 -2.98 -6.01
N GLN A 206 -5.16 -3.60 -6.57
CA GLN A 206 -6.50 -3.01 -6.74
C GLN A 206 -7.32 -3.36 -5.49
N TYR A 207 -7.08 -2.62 -4.41
CA TYR A 207 -7.53 -2.92 -3.04
C TYR A 207 -9.05 -2.96 -2.85
N ASP A 208 -9.81 -2.34 -3.76
CA ASP A 208 -11.27 -2.32 -3.77
C ASP A 208 -11.90 -3.48 -4.56
N LYS A 209 -11.08 -4.31 -5.25
CA LYS A 209 -11.56 -5.37 -6.14
C LYS A 209 -11.33 -6.78 -5.64
N ASP A 210 -10.26 -7.02 -4.90
CA ASP A 210 -9.98 -8.32 -4.32
C ASP A 210 -9.26 -8.24 -2.96
N ALA A 211 -9.52 -9.23 -2.11
CA ALA A 211 -9.01 -9.28 -0.74
C ALA A 211 -7.47 -9.37 -0.67
N GLY A 212 -6.84 -10.10 -1.58
CA GLY A 212 -5.39 -10.23 -1.61
C GLY A 212 -4.70 -8.90 -1.96
N SER A 213 -5.23 -8.17 -2.96
CA SER A 213 -4.78 -6.81 -3.29
C SER A 213 -4.95 -5.86 -2.10
N LYS A 214 -6.07 -5.96 -1.38
CA LYS A 214 -6.31 -5.16 -0.16
C LYS A 214 -5.25 -5.44 0.90
N THR A 215 -4.94 -6.71 1.13
CA THR A 215 -3.88 -7.12 2.07
C THR A 215 -2.52 -6.56 1.64
N THR A 216 -2.11 -6.77 0.39
CA THR A 216 -0.84 -6.24 -0.13
C THR A 216 -0.76 -4.72 0.06
N PHE A 217 -1.81 -3.98 -0.29
CA PHE A 217 -1.86 -2.52 -0.14
C PHE A 217 -1.70 -2.07 1.32
N MET A 218 -2.38 -2.73 2.26
CA MET A 218 -2.27 -2.44 3.69
C MET A 218 -0.86 -2.69 4.23
N TYR A 219 -0.22 -3.78 3.81
CA TYR A 219 1.18 -4.06 4.19
C TYR A 219 2.15 -3.05 3.60
N LEU A 220 1.97 -2.63 2.34
CA LEU A 220 2.76 -1.56 1.74
C LEU A 220 2.66 -0.27 2.55
N LYS A 221 1.46 0.13 2.95
CA LYS A 221 1.23 1.31 3.81
C LYS A 221 1.95 1.16 5.15
N MET A 222 1.83 0.02 5.80
CA MET A 222 2.51 -0.26 7.06
C MET A 222 4.02 -0.14 6.90
N LEU A 223 4.63 -0.78 5.91
CA LEU A 223 6.07 -0.76 5.67
C LEU A 223 6.58 0.67 5.38
N VAL A 224 5.86 1.45 4.56
CA VAL A 224 6.17 2.87 4.34
C VAL A 224 6.11 3.66 5.65
N SER A 225 5.09 3.44 6.49
CA SER A 225 4.95 4.12 7.78
C SER A 225 6.07 3.77 8.78
N LYS A 226 6.70 2.60 8.62
CA LYS A 226 7.87 2.17 9.41
C LYS A 226 9.20 2.64 8.81
N GLY A 227 9.18 3.43 7.75
CA GLY A 227 10.35 4.09 7.17
C GLY A 227 11.11 3.29 6.13
N TYR A 228 10.55 2.17 5.64
CA TYR A 228 11.15 1.42 4.54
C TYR A 228 10.93 2.13 3.21
N GLN A 229 11.93 2.07 2.34
CA GLN A 229 11.79 2.45 0.93
C GLN A 229 11.37 1.24 0.13
N ILE A 230 10.35 1.40 -0.70
CA ILE A 230 9.73 0.29 -1.42
C ILE A 230 9.83 0.51 -2.93
N THR A 231 10.33 -0.51 -3.60
CA THR A 231 10.16 -0.68 -5.04
C THR A 231 9.12 -1.77 -5.27
N PHE A 232 8.10 -1.49 -6.07
CA PHE A 232 7.03 -2.44 -6.38
C PHE A 232 7.11 -2.90 -7.84
N LEU A 233 7.15 -4.23 -8.04
CA LEU A 233 7.12 -4.88 -9.34
C LEU A 233 5.82 -5.68 -9.48
N GLY A 234 4.91 -5.21 -10.33
CA GLY A 234 3.78 -6.01 -10.80
C GLY A 234 4.22 -6.89 -11.97
N ASP A 235 4.01 -8.21 -11.90
CA ASP A 235 4.43 -9.18 -12.92
C ASP A 235 3.89 -8.89 -14.33
N ASN A 236 2.78 -8.17 -14.41
CA ASN A 236 2.22 -7.72 -15.69
C ASN A 236 2.82 -6.41 -16.23
N PHE A 237 3.64 -5.71 -15.46
CA PHE A 237 4.27 -4.43 -15.77
C PHE A 237 3.30 -3.36 -16.30
N TYR A 238 2.05 -3.43 -15.89
CA TYR A 238 1.01 -2.52 -16.36
C TYR A 238 0.70 -1.43 -15.33
N GLN A 239 0.50 -0.20 -15.82
CA GLN A 239 0.08 0.95 -15.03
C GLN A 239 -1.44 0.88 -14.81
N HIS A 240 -1.86 0.53 -13.60
CA HIS A 240 -3.27 0.46 -13.21
C HIS A 240 -3.70 1.72 -12.47
N GLU A 241 -4.40 2.63 -13.14
CA GLU A 241 -4.91 3.82 -12.48
C GLU A 241 -6.28 3.56 -11.80
N PRO A 242 -6.56 4.19 -10.66
CA PRO A 242 -5.74 5.19 -9.93
C PRO A 242 -4.68 4.59 -9.01
N TYR A 243 -4.60 3.27 -8.86
CA TYR A 243 -3.81 2.55 -7.85
C TYR A 243 -2.29 2.77 -7.99
N THR A 244 -1.78 2.84 -9.22
CA THR A 244 -0.36 3.14 -9.46
C THR A 244 -0.01 4.52 -8.93
N THR A 245 -0.82 5.53 -9.27
CA THR A 245 -0.64 6.89 -8.77
C THR A 245 -0.71 6.95 -7.24
N GLU A 246 -1.59 6.18 -6.61
CA GLU A 246 -1.68 6.14 -5.15
C GLU A 246 -0.41 5.58 -4.50
N LEU A 247 0.15 4.48 -5.02
CA LEU A 247 1.43 3.95 -4.54
C LEU A 247 2.55 4.97 -4.71
N GLN A 248 2.61 5.63 -5.86
CA GLN A 248 3.61 6.66 -6.16
C GLN A 248 3.48 7.87 -5.21
N GLN A 249 2.26 8.27 -4.85
CA GLN A 249 2.01 9.33 -3.88
C GLN A 249 2.28 8.92 -2.41
N MET A 250 2.45 7.62 -2.16
CA MET A 250 2.94 7.08 -0.89
C MET A 250 4.48 7.01 -0.82
N GLY A 251 5.17 7.30 -1.91
CA GLY A 251 6.63 7.21 -2.01
C GLY A 251 7.13 5.85 -2.51
N ILE A 252 6.29 5.05 -3.13
CA ILE A 252 6.66 3.75 -3.68
C ILE A 252 7.07 3.90 -5.15
N PHE A 253 8.29 3.45 -5.49
CA PHE A 253 8.72 3.35 -6.87
C PHE A 253 8.06 2.15 -7.55
N VAL A 254 7.19 2.37 -8.53
CA VAL A 254 6.45 1.30 -9.24
C VAL A 254 7.08 1.05 -10.60
N LEU A 255 7.50 -0.19 -10.87
CA LEU A 255 8.04 -0.61 -12.16
C LEU A 255 6.91 -0.93 -13.14
N TYR A 256 6.79 -0.15 -14.21
CA TYR A 256 5.81 -0.40 -15.28
C TYR A 256 6.33 0.05 -16.65
N GLY A 257 5.71 -0.48 -17.68
CA GLY A 257 6.01 -0.15 -19.07
C GLY A 257 7.00 -1.11 -19.75
N PRO A 258 7.15 -0.96 -21.09
CA PRO A 258 7.96 -1.89 -21.91
C PRO A 258 9.41 -1.98 -21.46
N LYS A 259 10.01 -0.88 -21.00
CA LYS A 259 11.39 -0.82 -20.49
C LYS A 259 11.65 -1.92 -19.45
N TYR A 260 10.73 -2.12 -18.52
CA TYR A 260 10.89 -3.12 -17.45
C TYR A 260 10.33 -4.48 -17.85
N ALA A 261 9.23 -4.54 -18.59
CA ALA A 261 8.62 -5.80 -19.02
C ALA A 261 9.60 -6.64 -19.88
N GLU A 262 10.37 -5.99 -20.74
CA GLU A 262 11.33 -6.64 -21.64
C GLU A 262 12.67 -6.94 -20.96
N ASN A 263 13.08 -6.12 -19.96
CA ASN A 263 14.43 -6.15 -19.38
C ASN A 263 14.44 -6.26 -17.84
N TRP A 264 13.44 -6.92 -17.25
CA TRP A 264 13.34 -6.99 -15.79
C TRP A 264 14.52 -7.74 -15.13
N LYS A 265 15.10 -8.75 -15.82
CA LYS A 265 16.26 -9.49 -15.31
C LYS A 265 17.49 -8.62 -15.26
N GLU A 266 17.75 -7.89 -16.34
CA GLU A 266 18.87 -6.94 -16.44
C GLU A 266 18.73 -5.84 -15.39
N TRP A 267 17.52 -5.27 -15.25
CA TRP A 267 17.24 -4.28 -14.24
C TRP A 267 17.46 -4.82 -12.81
N LEU A 268 17.01 -6.06 -12.54
CA LEU A 268 17.26 -6.70 -11.24
C LEU A 268 18.76 -6.91 -11.02
N MET A 269 19.51 -7.39 -12.01
CA MET A 269 20.97 -7.59 -11.89
C MET A 269 21.71 -6.30 -11.56
N GLU A 270 21.26 -5.18 -12.11
CA GLU A 270 21.86 -3.86 -11.87
C GLU A 270 21.51 -3.29 -10.48
N ASN A 271 20.34 -3.65 -9.92
CA ASN A 271 19.79 -2.97 -8.74
C ASN A 271 19.59 -3.87 -7.52
N MET A 272 19.62 -5.21 -7.65
CA MET A 272 19.29 -6.11 -6.52
C MET A 272 20.21 -5.97 -5.31
N GLN A 273 21.42 -5.46 -5.51
CA GLN A 273 22.37 -5.18 -4.43
C GLN A 273 21.88 -4.09 -3.44
N TYR A 274 20.89 -3.28 -3.85
CA TYR A 274 20.31 -2.22 -3.02
C TYR A 274 19.14 -2.69 -2.16
N PHE A 275 18.62 -3.91 -2.38
CA PHE A 275 17.49 -4.44 -1.63
C PHE A 275 17.97 -5.30 -0.45
N ASP A 276 17.56 -4.91 0.75
CA ASP A 276 17.75 -5.69 1.97
C ASP A 276 16.78 -6.86 2.07
N ILE A 277 15.57 -6.68 1.47
CA ILE A 277 14.47 -7.65 1.55
C ILE A 277 13.80 -7.77 0.17
N PHE A 278 13.51 -9.02 -0.20
CA PHE A 278 12.67 -9.41 -1.34
C PHE A 278 11.36 -9.97 -0.78
N TYR A 279 10.28 -9.21 -0.90
CA TYR A 279 8.96 -9.59 -0.41
C TYR A 279 8.11 -10.11 -1.57
N LEU A 280 7.98 -11.44 -1.67
CA LEU A 280 7.39 -12.13 -2.82
C LEU A 280 5.98 -12.59 -2.49
N ASN A 281 5.02 -12.26 -3.34
CA ASN A 281 3.63 -12.60 -3.13
C ASN A 281 3.15 -13.65 -4.13
N ARG A 282 2.25 -14.52 -3.66
CA ARG A 282 1.51 -15.52 -4.46
C ARG A 282 2.39 -16.58 -5.13
N PRO A 283 2.03 -17.87 -5.04
CA PRO A 283 2.89 -18.95 -5.52
C PRO A 283 3.12 -18.93 -7.04
N HIS A 284 2.08 -18.61 -7.83
CA HIS A 284 2.16 -18.57 -9.30
C HIS A 284 2.99 -17.40 -9.85
N ILE A 285 3.24 -16.38 -9.03
CA ILE A 285 4.13 -15.26 -9.35
C ILE A 285 5.54 -15.57 -8.83
N THR A 286 5.63 -15.88 -7.54
CA THR A 286 6.91 -16.14 -6.87
C THR A 286 7.77 -17.17 -7.59
N ILE A 287 7.17 -18.24 -8.10
CA ILE A 287 7.90 -19.31 -8.83
C ILE A 287 8.69 -18.80 -10.05
N LYS A 288 8.31 -17.68 -10.63
CA LYS A 288 9.01 -17.06 -11.79
C LYS A 288 10.30 -16.33 -11.40
N TYR A 289 10.40 -15.89 -10.15
CA TYR A 289 11.45 -14.99 -9.69
C TYR A 289 12.37 -15.60 -8.66
N ILE A 290 11.89 -16.57 -7.87
CA ILE A 290 12.57 -17.01 -6.64
C ILE A 290 13.95 -17.62 -6.90
N ASP A 291 14.10 -18.42 -7.94
CA ASP A 291 15.38 -19.04 -8.27
C ASP A 291 16.41 -18.00 -8.70
N PHE A 292 15.97 -17.05 -9.55
CA PHE A 292 16.82 -15.95 -10.01
C PHE A 292 17.26 -15.05 -8.84
N ILE A 293 16.35 -14.73 -7.93
CA ILE A 293 16.67 -13.93 -6.74
C ILE A 293 17.60 -14.71 -5.81
N LYS A 294 17.32 -16.01 -5.55
CA LYS A 294 18.14 -16.83 -4.67
C LYS A 294 19.57 -17.02 -5.17
N GLU A 295 19.75 -17.07 -6.49
CA GLU A 295 21.07 -17.22 -7.11
C GLU A 295 21.92 -15.94 -7.03
N HIS A 296 21.29 -14.74 -7.15
CA HIS A 296 22.02 -13.50 -7.39
C HIS A 296 21.91 -12.47 -6.26
N ALA A 297 20.86 -12.53 -5.43
CA ALA A 297 20.64 -11.56 -4.35
C ALA A 297 21.31 -11.99 -3.04
N ARG A 298 21.54 -10.98 -2.17
CA ARG A 298 22.03 -11.18 -0.79
C ARG A 298 21.00 -10.84 0.26
N GLY A 299 19.93 -10.14 -0.12
CA GLY A 299 18.86 -9.73 0.78
C GLY A 299 18.00 -10.91 1.22
N LYS A 300 17.30 -10.74 2.34
CA LYS A 300 16.38 -11.74 2.91
C LYS A 300 15.17 -11.94 2.01
N ILE A 301 14.77 -13.18 1.77
CA ILE A 301 13.57 -13.53 1.00
C ILE A 301 12.43 -13.82 1.96
N ILE A 302 11.37 -13.01 1.89
CA ILE A 302 10.11 -13.22 2.60
C ILE A 302 9.05 -13.58 1.56
N TYR A 303 8.40 -14.72 1.74
CA TYR A 303 7.31 -15.16 0.86
C TYR A 303 5.97 -15.06 1.57
N TYR A 304 4.97 -14.44 0.91
CA TYR A 304 3.59 -14.40 1.38
C TYR A 304 2.66 -15.14 0.43
N GLY A 305 2.17 -16.31 0.88
CA GLY A 305 1.34 -17.20 0.07
C GLY A 305 -0.09 -16.72 -0.15
N HIS A 306 -0.62 -15.84 0.74
CA HIS A 306 -2.01 -15.38 0.84
C HIS A 306 -3.01 -16.44 1.28
N ASP A 307 -2.94 -17.65 0.75
CA ASP A 307 -3.64 -18.87 1.19
C ASP A 307 -2.85 -20.09 0.75
N LEU A 308 -3.09 -21.24 1.38
CA LEU A 308 -2.57 -22.52 0.92
C LEU A 308 -3.46 -23.05 -0.21
N HIS A 309 -3.03 -22.87 -1.45
CA HIS A 309 -3.78 -23.32 -2.63
C HIS A 309 -4.03 -24.82 -2.60
N PHE A 310 -3.00 -25.63 -2.28
CA PHE A 310 -3.17 -27.07 -2.21
C PHE A 310 -4.20 -27.48 -1.15
N LEU A 311 -4.21 -26.84 0.01
CA LEU A 311 -5.15 -27.16 1.09
C LEU A 311 -6.59 -26.80 0.71
N ARG A 312 -6.78 -25.62 0.09
CA ARG A 312 -8.10 -25.17 -0.37
C ARG A 312 -8.67 -26.12 -1.42
N ILE A 313 -7.87 -26.48 -2.44
CA ILE A 313 -8.31 -27.37 -3.52
C ILE A 313 -8.54 -28.80 -3.00
N HIS A 314 -7.73 -29.25 -2.02
CA HIS A 314 -7.96 -30.55 -1.37
C HIS A 314 -9.30 -30.60 -0.63
N ARG A 315 -9.64 -29.54 0.11
CA ARG A 315 -10.95 -29.43 0.79
C ARG A 315 -12.13 -29.37 -0.19
N GLU A 316 -11.94 -28.76 -1.37
CA GLU A 316 -12.94 -28.82 -2.44
C GLU A 316 -13.13 -30.26 -2.95
N TYR A 317 -12.03 -31.02 -3.13
CA TYR A 317 -12.11 -32.44 -3.49
C TYR A 317 -12.85 -33.25 -2.43
N GLU A 318 -12.62 -33.01 -1.14
CA GLU A 318 -13.32 -33.71 -0.06
C GLU A 318 -14.86 -33.50 -0.10
N LEU A 319 -15.31 -32.36 -0.62
CA LEU A 319 -16.73 -32.06 -0.74
C LEU A 319 -17.40 -32.69 -1.96
N ASP A 320 -16.74 -32.71 -3.12
CA ASP A 320 -17.36 -33.09 -4.40
C ASP A 320 -16.79 -34.37 -5.03
N GLY A 321 -15.66 -34.88 -4.53
CA GLY A 321 -15.03 -36.13 -4.96
C GLY A 321 -14.41 -36.10 -6.36
N GLN A 322 -14.19 -34.89 -6.95
CA GLN A 322 -13.62 -34.74 -8.29
C GLN A 322 -12.12 -35.06 -8.28
N LYS A 323 -11.71 -36.13 -8.90
CA LYS A 323 -10.30 -36.62 -8.92
C LYS A 323 -9.32 -35.59 -9.52
N GLU A 324 -9.78 -34.81 -10.48
CA GLU A 324 -8.99 -33.75 -11.12
C GLU A 324 -8.51 -32.71 -10.08
N LYS A 325 -9.34 -32.41 -9.07
CA LYS A 325 -8.98 -31.50 -7.96
C LYS A 325 -7.92 -32.10 -7.06
N LEU A 326 -7.95 -33.41 -6.85
CA LEU A 326 -6.88 -34.08 -6.08
C LEU A 326 -5.53 -33.96 -6.78
N GLU A 327 -5.49 -34.24 -8.10
CA GLU A 327 -4.27 -34.10 -8.89
C GLU A 327 -3.76 -32.64 -8.95
N GLU A 328 -4.67 -31.69 -9.03
CA GLU A 328 -4.36 -30.27 -8.99
C GLU A 328 -3.79 -29.85 -7.63
N SER A 329 -4.40 -30.31 -6.54
CA SER A 329 -3.92 -30.08 -5.17
C SER A 329 -2.48 -30.58 -4.98
N GLU A 330 -2.14 -31.79 -5.44
CA GLU A 330 -0.78 -32.32 -5.32
C GLU A 330 0.24 -31.49 -6.11
N LYS A 331 -0.10 -31.01 -7.31
CA LYS A 331 0.78 -30.12 -8.09
C LYS A 331 1.04 -28.79 -7.36
N TRP A 332 -0.02 -28.19 -6.80
CA TRP A 332 0.14 -26.97 -6.00
C TRP A 332 0.98 -27.22 -4.76
N LYS A 333 0.81 -28.36 -4.10
CA LYS A 333 1.60 -28.73 -2.92
C LYS A 333 3.09 -28.82 -3.23
N GLU A 334 3.45 -29.46 -4.33
CA GLU A 334 4.86 -29.55 -4.77
C GLU A 334 5.45 -28.16 -5.02
N GLN A 335 4.72 -27.29 -5.74
CA GLN A 335 5.17 -25.94 -6.06
C GLN A 335 5.27 -25.05 -4.82
N GLU A 336 4.25 -25.04 -3.96
CA GLU A 336 4.23 -24.22 -2.76
C GLU A 336 5.33 -24.63 -1.78
N LEU A 337 5.52 -25.94 -1.54
CA LEU A 337 6.62 -26.44 -0.70
C LEU A 337 8.00 -26.13 -1.29
N TYR A 338 8.15 -26.18 -2.62
CA TYR A 338 9.38 -25.76 -3.28
C TYR A 338 9.73 -24.30 -2.96
N ILE A 339 8.77 -23.39 -3.17
CA ILE A 339 8.93 -21.95 -2.87
C ILE A 339 9.28 -21.74 -1.39
N MET A 340 8.51 -22.36 -0.48
CA MET A 340 8.69 -22.18 0.96
C MET A 340 10.08 -22.59 1.45
N ARG A 341 10.68 -23.63 0.84
CA ARG A 341 12.05 -24.09 1.16
C ARG A 341 13.14 -23.16 0.65
N GLN A 342 12.85 -22.29 -0.32
CA GLN A 342 13.79 -21.31 -0.84
C GLN A 342 13.75 -20.00 -0.05
N ALA A 343 12.61 -19.66 0.55
CA ALA A 343 12.42 -18.44 1.32
C ALA A 343 13.06 -18.53 2.72
N ASP A 344 13.51 -17.38 3.24
CA ASP A 344 14.07 -17.27 4.60
C ASP A 344 12.97 -17.16 5.65
N MET A 345 11.78 -16.68 5.27
CA MET A 345 10.56 -16.64 6.07
C MET A 345 9.32 -16.76 5.17
N ASN A 346 8.33 -17.52 5.64
CA ASN A 346 7.06 -17.68 4.95
C ASN A 346 5.92 -17.12 5.78
N TYR A 347 5.02 -16.38 5.16
CA TYR A 347 3.83 -15.80 5.81
C TYR A 347 2.55 -16.42 5.27
N TYR A 348 1.67 -16.75 6.18
CA TYR A 348 0.31 -17.21 5.89
C TYR A 348 -0.67 -16.55 6.84
N PRO A 349 -1.95 -16.36 6.44
CA PRO A 349 -2.88 -15.55 7.23
C PRO A 349 -3.42 -16.24 8.49
N SER A 350 -3.15 -17.53 8.71
CA SER A 350 -3.67 -18.23 9.90
C SER A 350 -2.72 -19.27 10.49
N MET A 351 -2.89 -19.54 11.79
CA MET A 351 -2.17 -20.62 12.49
C MET A 351 -2.55 -22.02 11.97
N ILE A 352 -3.69 -22.18 11.33
CA ILE A 352 -4.11 -23.46 10.73
C ILE A 352 -3.22 -23.78 9.54
N GLU A 353 -2.90 -22.79 8.72
CA GLU A 353 -1.99 -22.93 7.58
C GLU A 353 -0.55 -23.16 8.06
N GLU A 354 -0.11 -22.40 9.06
CA GLU A 354 1.18 -22.61 9.72
C GLU A 354 1.31 -24.04 10.24
N GLN A 355 0.30 -24.55 10.95
CA GLN A 355 0.28 -25.92 11.45
C GLN A 355 0.29 -26.94 10.30
N ALA A 356 -0.52 -26.74 9.26
CA ALA A 356 -0.58 -27.66 8.11
C ALA A 356 0.78 -27.76 7.39
N ILE A 357 1.53 -26.65 7.30
CA ILE A 357 2.88 -26.64 6.75
C ILE A 357 3.84 -27.42 7.66
N HIS A 358 3.82 -27.18 8.97
CA HIS A 358 4.68 -27.85 9.92
C HIS A 358 4.40 -29.35 10.04
N GLU A 359 3.18 -29.82 9.82
CA GLU A 359 2.83 -31.25 9.74
C GLU A 359 3.48 -31.92 8.53
N ILE A 360 3.70 -31.17 7.43
CA ILE A 360 4.37 -31.68 6.23
C ILE A 360 5.89 -31.60 6.39
N ASP A 361 6.40 -30.45 6.83
CA ASP A 361 7.85 -30.21 6.98
C ASP A 361 8.10 -29.17 8.10
N SER A 362 8.41 -29.65 9.28
CA SER A 362 8.63 -28.81 10.48
C SER A 362 9.87 -27.91 10.40
N LYS A 363 10.68 -28.02 9.35
CA LYS A 363 11.88 -27.19 9.14
C LYS A 363 11.59 -25.93 8.32
N ILE A 364 10.44 -25.86 7.67
CA ILE A 364 10.05 -24.67 6.92
C ILE A 364 9.79 -23.52 7.91
N PRO A 365 10.53 -22.39 7.83
CA PRO A 365 10.25 -21.24 8.65
C PRO A 365 8.95 -20.59 8.18
N VAL A 366 7.91 -20.68 8.99
CA VAL A 366 6.60 -20.11 8.69
C VAL A 366 6.03 -19.39 9.91
N LYS A 367 5.30 -18.31 9.67
CA LYS A 367 4.64 -17.49 10.69
C LYS A 367 3.24 -17.12 10.23
N ALA A 368 2.27 -17.35 11.09
CA ALA A 368 0.93 -16.83 10.89
C ALA A 368 0.94 -15.30 11.09
N ILE A 369 0.51 -14.57 10.08
CA ILE A 369 0.39 -13.11 10.13
C ILE A 369 -1.04 -12.68 9.86
N THR A 370 -1.39 -11.47 10.27
CA THR A 370 -2.72 -10.93 10.08
C THR A 370 -2.92 -10.53 8.62
N ALA A 371 -4.04 -10.94 8.01
CA ALA A 371 -4.33 -10.60 6.61
C ALA A 371 -4.68 -9.11 6.40
N TYR A 372 -5.09 -8.40 7.45
CA TYR A 372 -5.52 -7.00 7.40
C TYR A 372 -4.76 -6.15 8.40
N VAL A 373 -4.50 -4.89 8.03
CA VAL A 373 -3.80 -3.89 8.86
C VAL A 373 -4.56 -2.58 8.80
N TYR A 374 -5.00 -2.07 9.94
CA TYR A 374 -5.74 -0.81 10.01
C TYR A 374 -4.93 0.28 10.70
N GLU A 375 -4.82 1.44 10.06
CA GLU A 375 -4.16 2.63 10.61
C GLU A 375 -5.11 3.48 11.46
N LYS A 376 -6.39 3.46 11.11
CA LYS A 376 -7.44 4.27 11.74
C LYS A 376 -8.60 3.39 12.16
N PHE A 377 -9.23 3.76 13.23
CA PHE A 377 -10.42 3.07 13.74
C PHE A 377 -11.55 4.08 13.91
N MET A 378 -12.76 3.63 13.61
CA MET A 378 -13.97 4.39 13.88
C MET A 378 -14.47 4.08 15.29
N ASP A 379 -14.97 5.09 15.99
CA ASP A 379 -15.72 4.87 17.23
C ASP A 379 -17.19 4.68 16.84
N VAL A 380 -17.55 3.41 16.58
CA VAL A 380 -18.92 3.08 16.17
C VAL A 380 -19.79 2.93 17.41
N VAL A 381 -20.81 3.78 17.54
CA VAL A 381 -21.90 3.55 18.46
C VAL A 381 -22.93 2.70 17.72
N TYR A 382 -23.13 1.48 18.19
CA TYR A 382 -24.07 0.55 17.56
C TYR A 382 -25.47 0.76 18.11
N GLU A 383 -26.38 1.27 17.27
CA GLU A 383 -27.77 1.58 17.62
C GLU A 383 -28.70 0.61 16.87
N PRO A 384 -29.10 -0.53 17.50
CA PRO A 384 -29.87 -1.59 16.83
C PRO A 384 -31.19 -1.12 16.24
N GLU A 385 -31.84 -0.15 16.87
CA GLU A 385 -33.13 0.42 16.47
C GLU A 385 -33.06 1.26 15.17
N LYS A 386 -31.86 1.65 14.74
CA LYS A 386 -31.61 2.37 13.50
C LYS A 386 -31.13 1.48 12.34
N ARG A 387 -31.05 0.17 12.59
CA ARG A 387 -30.46 -0.79 11.65
C ARG A 387 -31.44 -1.86 11.25
N GLU A 388 -31.43 -2.22 9.97
CA GLU A 388 -32.31 -3.23 9.37
C GLU A 388 -31.55 -4.13 8.41
N GLY A 389 -32.04 -5.39 8.26
CA GLY A 389 -31.53 -6.34 7.28
C GLY A 389 -30.27 -7.09 7.69
N ILE A 390 -29.94 -8.05 6.84
CA ILE A 390 -28.81 -8.97 6.96
C ILE A 390 -27.92 -8.74 5.75
N LEU A 391 -26.59 -8.66 5.95
CA LEU A 391 -25.63 -8.37 4.89
C LEU A 391 -24.71 -9.57 4.64
N PHE A 392 -24.47 -9.90 3.37
CA PHE A 392 -23.38 -10.76 2.90
C PHE A 392 -22.50 -9.97 1.94
N VAL A 393 -21.17 -10.05 2.14
CA VAL A 393 -20.19 -9.42 1.25
C VAL A 393 -19.23 -10.49 0.73
N GLY A 394 -19.04 -10.56 -0.61
CA GLY A 394 -18.07 -11.49 -1.18
C GLY A 394 -18.02 -11.51 -2.70
N GLY A 395 -16.81 -11.40 -3.27
CA GLY A 395 -16.60 -11.49 -4.72
C GLY A 395 -16.91 -12.91 -5.25
N PHE A 396 -17.78 -13.00 -6.25
CA PHE A 396 -18.28 -14.28 -6.82
C PHE A 396 -17.28 -14.94 -7.79
N GLY A 397 -16.14 -14.31 -8.07
CA GLY A 397 -15.02 -14.98 -8.72
C GLY A 397 -14.35 -16.05 -7.83
N HIS A 398 -14.74 -16.11 -6.54
CA HIS A 398 -14.28 -17.10 -5.58
C HIS A 398 -15.42 -18.09 -5.28
N ALA A 399 -15.24 -19.35 -5.69
CA ALA A 399 -16.29 -20.39 -5.63
C ALA A 399 -16.95 -20.58 -4.24
N PRO A 400 -16.22 -20.52 -3.10
CA PRO A 400 -16.85 -20.61 -1.77
C PRO A 400 -17.93 -19.56 -1.50
N ASN A 401 -17.84 -18.37 -2.11
CA ASN A 401 -18.86 -17.33 -1.92
C ASN A 401 -20.15 -17.65 -2.65
N LEU A 402 -20.06 -18.21 -3.83
CA LEU A 402 -21.22 -18.64 -4.61
C LEU A 402 -21.95 -19.76 -3.88
N ASP A 403 -21.23 -20.79 -3.47
CA ASP A 403 -21.75 -21.91 -2.71
C ASP A 403 -22.44 -21.47 -1.42
N ALA A 404 -21.81 -20.57 -0.67
CA ALA A 404 -22.34 -20.03 0.59
C ALA A 404 -23.68 -19.33 0.39
N VAL A 405 -23.79 -18.48 -0.62
CA VAL A 405 -25.03 -17.74 -0.91
C VAL A 405 -26.14 -18.70 -1.40
N GLN A 406 -25.83 -19.63 -2.27
CA GLN A 406 -26.79 -20.62 -2.74
C GLN A 406 -27.31 -21.49 -1.59
N TRP A 407 -26.41 -22.05 -0.79
CA TRP A 407 -26.80 -22.84 0.39
C TRP A 407 -27.64 -22.04 1.38
N PHE A 408 -27.26 -20.79 1.66
CA PHE A 408 -27.98 -19.90 2.57
C PHE A 408 -29.39 -19.63 2.06
N LEU A 409 -29.56 -19.32 0.79
CA LEU A 409 -30.86 -19.05 0.17
C LEU A 409 -31.76 -20.29 0.12
N ASP A 410 -31.17 -21.47 -0.13
CA ASP A 410 -31.95 -22.72 -0.25
C ASP A 410 -32.37 -23.32 1.08
N LYS A 411 -31.52 -23.20 2.11
CA LYS A 411 -31.67 -23.97 3.36
C LYS A 411 -31.90 -23.12 4.61
N ILE A 412 -31.46 -21.88 4.63
CA ILE A 412 -31.41 -21.06 5.86
C ILE A 412 -32.38 -19.87 5.76
N TYR A 413 -32.24 -19.06 4.72
CA TYR A 413 -32.96 -17.80 4.60
C TYR A 413 -34.48 -17.90 4.58
N PRO A 414 -35.13 -18.90 3.96
CA PRO A 414 -36.59 -19.00 3.98
C PRO A 414 -37.18 -19.04 5.39
N ASP A 415 -36.56 -19.81 6.30
CA ASP A 415 -36.99 -19.88 7.68
C ASP A 415 -36.59 -18.63 8.49
N VAL A 416 -35.43 -18.05 8.22
CA VAL A 416 -35.02 -16.77 8.82
C VAL A 416 -36.01 -15.66 8.43
N TYR A 417 -36.31 -15.51 7.11
CA TYR A 417 -37.25 -14.49 6.64
C TYR A 417 -38.66 -14.66 7.19
N LYS A 418 -39.13 -15.91 7.32
CA LYS A 418 -40.41 -16.20 7.94
C LYS A 418 -40.50 -15.71 9.38
N ASN A 419 -39.40 -15.84 10.16
CA ASN A 419 -39.37 -15.55 11.59
C ASN A 419 -39.13 -14.07 11.91
N ILE A 420 -38.26 -13.38 11.14
CA ILE A 420 -37.82 -12.02 11.49
C ILE A 420 -38.11 -10.97 10.41
N LYS A 421 -38.54 -11.36 9.21
CA LYS A 421 -38.85 -10.47 8.09
C LYS A 421 -37.72 -9.49 7.74
N ALA A 422 -36.48 -9.92 7.91
CA ALA A 422 -35.30 -9.11 7.61
C ALA A 422 -34.86 -9.32 6.16
N ASP A 423 -34.66 -8.24 5.41
CA ASP A 423 -34.12 -8.29 4.06
C ASP A 423 -32.66 -8.78 4.06
N PHE A 424 -32.30 -9.52 3.01
CA PHE A 424 -30.95 -10.07 2.82
C PHE A 424 -30.25 -9.37 1.65
N TYR A 425 -29.24 -8.57 1.97
CA TYR A 425 -28.43 -7.82 1.03
C TYR A 425 -27.23 -8.65 0.59
N ILE A 426 -27.06 -8.84 -0.73
CA ILE A 426 -25.95 -9.58 -1.34
C ILE A 426 -25.08 -8.59 -2.10
N VAL A 427 -23.83 -8.43 -1.67
CA VAL A 427 -22.84 -7.51 -2.25
C VAL A 427 -21.63 -8.27 -2.75
N GLY A 428 -21.20 -8.00 -3.97
CA GLY A 428 -19.96 -8.56 -4.50
C GLY A 428 -19.79 -8.43 -6.02
N SER A 429 -18.54 -8.40 -6.43
CA SER A 429 -18.16 -8.34 -7.85
C SER A 429 -18.34 -9.69 -8.55
N LYS A 430 -18.44 -9.68 -9.89
CA LYS A 430 -18.50 -10.88 -10.75
C LYS A 430 -19.66 -11.85 -10.38
N ALA A 431 -20.78 -11.30 -9.93
CA ALA A 431 -21.97 -12.12 -9.64
C ALA A 431 -22.48 -12.79 -10.94
N PRO A 432 -22.65 -14.14 -10.95
CA PRO A 432 -23.17 -14.85 -12.09
C PRO A 432 -24.69 -14.63 -12.23
N ASP A 433 -25.24 -15.01 -13.38
CA ASP A 433 -26.67 -14.82 -13.70
C ASP A 433 -27.61 -15.46 -12.66
N GLU A 434 -27.25 -16.61 -12.11
CA GLU A 434 -27.97 -17.31 -11.05
C GLU A 434 -28.09 -16.52 -9.74
N ILE A 435 -27.17 -15.58 -9.49
CA ILE A 435 -27.23 -14.66 -8.35
C ILE A 435 -27.94 -13.36 -8.75
N THR A 436 -27.61 -12.79 -9.92
CA THR A 436 -28.18 -11.50 -10.34
C THR A 436 -29.68 -11.55 -10.65
N HIS A 437 -30.22 -12.72 -11.01
CA HIS A 437 -31.62 -12.92 -11.32
C HIS A 437 -32.45 -13.54 -10.17
N ILE A 438 -31.97 -13.51 -8.95
CA ILE A 438 -32.73 -13.97 -7.78
C ILE A 438 -33.97 -13.09 -7.61
N THR A 439 -35.16 -13.74 -7.49
CA THR A 439 -36.46 -13.10 -7.28
C THR A 439 -37.08 -13.50 -5.93
N THR A 440 -36.31 -14.11 -5.04
CA THR A 440 -36.77 -14.53 -3.71
C THR A 440 -37.19 -13.31 -2.88
N GLU A 441 -38.36 -13.38 -2.24
CA GLU A 441 -38.88 -12.30 -1.39
C GLU A 441 -37.89 -11.93 -0.28
N GLY A 442 -37.64 -10.64 -0.12
CA GLY A 442 -36.70 -10.10 0.85
C GLY A 442 -35.22 -10.20 0.46
N VAL A 443 -34.87 -10.72 -0.73
CA VAL A 443 -33.49 -10.77 -1.23
C VAL A 443 -33.20 -9.59 -2.13
N ILE A 444 -32.12 -8.85 -1.82
CA ILE A 444 -31.68 -7.65 -2.56
C ILE A 444 -30.25 -7.85 -3.04
N VAL A 445 -30.08 -8.09 -4.33
CA VAL A 445 -28.76 -8.22 -4.95
C VAL A 445 -28.26 -6.85 -5.40
N LYS A 446 -27.20 -6.35 -4.76
CA LYS A 446 -26.57 -5.07 -5.08
C LYS A 446 -25.48 -5.19 -6.15
N GLY A 447 -24.87 -6.37 -6.29
CA GLY A 447 -23.70 -6.55 -7.13
C GLY A 447 -22.46 -5.83 -6.57
N PHE A 448 -21.62 -5.30 -7.46
CA PHE A 448 -20.47 -4.46 -7.07
C PHE A 448 -20.96 -3.07 -6.65
N VAL A 449 -20.47 -2.59 -5.51
CA VAL A 449 -20.79 -1.25 -4.95
C VAL A 449 -19.49 -0.49 -4.68
N SER A 450 -19.57 0.84 -4.56
CA SER A 450 -18.42 1.66 -4.13
C SER A 450 -18.06 1.42 -2.66
N GLU A 451 -16.87 1.83 -2.24
CA GLU A 451 -16.48 1.73 -0.83
C GLU A 451 -17.41 2.54 0.09
N GLU A 452 -17.87 3.71 -0.36
CA GLU A 452 -18.81 4.54 0.39
C GLU A 452 -20.17 3.84 0.55
N GLU A 453 -20.69 3.21 -0.51
CA GLU A 453 -21.94 2.45 -0.44
C GLU A 453 -21.80 1.19 0.42
N LEU A 454 -20.66 0.50 0.35
CA LEU A 454 -20.36 -0.65 1.21
C LEU A 454 -20.32 -0.23 2.69
N GLN A 455 -19.66 0.90 2.98
CA GLN A 455 -19.63 1.46 4.35
C GLN A 455 -21.04 1.82 4.83
N GLN A 456 -21.88 2.40 3.97
CA GLN A 456 -23.28 2.69 4.31
C GLN A 456 -24.04 1.41 4.64
N LEU A 457 -23.84 0.32 3.89
CA LEU A 457 -24.47 -0.97 4.18
C LEU A 457 -23.98 -1.57 5.51
N TYR A 458 -22.69 -1.52 5.83
CA TYR A 458 -22.18 -1.92 7.14
C TYR A 458 -22.76 -1.07 8.28
N ASN A 459 -23.09 0.20 8.04
CA ASN A 459 -23.67 1.08 9.04
C ASN A 459 -25.20 0.96 9.15
N SER A 460 -25.90 0.50 8.10
CA SER A 460 -27.36 0.41 8.08
C SER A 460 -27.90 -1.00 8.32
N CYS A 461 -27.14 -2.04 7.93
CA CYS A 461 -27.55 -3.42 8.21
C CYS A 461 -27.38 -3.77 9.69
N LYS A 462 -28.25 -4.63 10.20
CA LYS A 462 -28.29 -5.03 11.62
C LYS A 462 -27.36 -6.22 11.91
N LEU A 463 -27.10 -7.08 10.91
CA LEU A 463 -26.31 -8.29 11.06
C LEU A 463 -25.54 -8.62 9.80
N VAL A 464 -24.34 -9.17 9.92
CA VAL A 464 -23.61 -9.83 8.84
C VAL A 464 -23.71 -11.34 8.98
N VAL A 465 -23.94 -12.06 7.87
CA VAL A 465 -23.83 -13.52 7.84
C VAL A 465 -22.69 -13.94 6.93
N VAL A 466 -21.89 -14.91 7.38
CA VAL A 466 -20.79 -15.49 6.59
C VAL A 466 -20.91 -17.01 6.58
N PRO A 467 -21.85 -17.59 5.80
CA PRO A 467 -22.23 -18.99 5.87
C PRO A 467 -21.35 -19.85 4.93
N LEU A 468 -20.03 -19.77 5.08
CA LEU A 468 -19.08 -20.54 4.25
C LEU A 468 -19.05 -22.00 4.67
N ARG A 469 -19.11 -22.93 3.70
CA ARG A 469 -19.01 -24.37 3.96
C ARG A 469 -17.62 -24.94 3.72
N TYR A 470 -16.80 -24.24 2.92
CA TYR A 470 -15.40 -24.57 2.66
C TYR A 470 -14.59 -23.32 2.35
N GLY A 471 -13.28 -23.46 2.37
CA GLY A 471 -12.30 -22.39 2.12
C GLY A 471 -11.05 -22.58 2.98
N ALA A 472 -10.06 -21.75 2.78
CA ALA A 472 -8.86 -21.70 3.61
C ALA A 472 -8.55 -20.25 4.01
N GLY A 473 -7.77 -20.05 5.06
CA GLY A 473 -7.30 -18.75 5.51
C GLY A 473 -8.34 -17.87 6.21
N VAL A 474 -7.89 -16.72 6.71
CA VAL A 474 -8.74 -15.70 7.36
C VAL A 474 -9.68 -15.06 6.34
N LYS A 475 -10.95 -14.98 6.70
CA LYS A 475 -11.99 -14.44 5.82
C LYS A 475 -12.09 -12.92 5.98
N GLY A 476 -11.60 -12.18 4.97
CA GLY A 476 -11.60 -10.71 4.99
C GLY A 476 -12.94 -10.06 5.33
N LYS A 477 -14.03 -10.62 4.81
CA LYS A 477 -15.39 -10.15 5.10
C LYS A 477 -15.77 -10.22 6.59
N VAL A 478 -15.19 -11.18 7.34
CA VAL A 478 -15.38 -11.27 8.79
C VAL A 478 -14.57 -10.16 9.46
N VAL A 479 -13.31 -9.98 9.09
CA VAL A 479 -12.46 -8.91 9.64
C VAL A 479 -13.02 -7.53 9.34
N GLU A 480 -13.56 -7.31 8.15
CA GLU A 480 -14.23 -6.05 7.80
C GLU A 480 -15.49 -5.80 8.64
N ALA A 481 -16.32 -6.82 8.80
CA ALA A 481 -17.51 -6.69 9.66
C ALA A 481 -17.13 -6.35 11.11
N LEU A 482 -16.08 -7.00 11.66
CA LEU A 482 -15.55 -6.67 12.99
C LEU A 482 -15.03 -5.22 13.04
N TYR A 483 -14.35 -4.74 11.97
CA TYR A 483 -13.84 -3.38 11.88
C TYR A 483 -14.95 -2.33 11.88
N TYR A 484 -16.06 -2.58 11.19
CA TYR A 484 -17.26 -1.73 11.21
C TYR A 484 -18.14 -1.93 12.43
N GLY A 485 -17.75 -2.82 13.35
CA GLY A 485 -18.49 -3.10 14.58
C GLY A 485 -19.90 -3.67 14.32
N ILE A 486 -20.14 -4.30 13.18
CA ILE A 486 -21.41 -4.96 12.91
C ILE A 486 -21.38 -6.41 13.42
N PRO A 487 -22.37 -6.86 14.20
CA PRO A 487 -22.45 -8.22 14.69
C PRO A 487 -22.45 -9.28 13.61
N ILE A 488 -21.83 -10.43 13.87
CA ILE A 488 -21.61 -11.49 12.89
C ILE A 488 -22.19 -12.81 13.37
N VAL A 489 -22.88 -13.52 12.47
CA VAL A 489 -23.18 -14.94 12.59
C VAL A 489 -22.50 -15.67 11.45
N THR A 490 -21.71 -16.71 11.76
CA THR A 490 -20.85 -17.38 10.77
C THR A 490 -20.76 -18.88 11.05
N THR A 491 -20.17 -19.64 10.11
CA THR A 491 -19.78 -21.04 10.31
C THR A 491 -18.36 -21.13 10.87
N SER A 492 -17.95 -22.33 11.30
CA SER A 492 -16.56 -22.59 11.71
C SER A 492 -15.56 -22.27 10.59
N VAL A 493 -15.92 -22.52 9.33
CA VAL A 493 -15.12 -22.13 8.14
C VAL A 493 -15.01 -20.62 7.99
N GLY A 494 -16.10 -19.88 8.23
CA GLY A 494 -16.05 -18.43 8.19
C GLY A 494 -15.23 -17.82 9.34
N ALA A 495 -15.22 -18.46 10.48
CA ALA A 495 -14.49 -18.09 11.69
C ALA A 495 -12.99 -18.48 11.65
N GLU A 496 -12.58 -19.29 10.67
CA GLU A 496 -11.24 -19.88 10.58
C GLU A 496 -10.13 -18.83 10.66
N GLY A 497 -9.14 -19.09 11.50
CA GLY A 497 -7.93 -18.26 11.65
C GLY A 497 -8.09 -17.02 12.53
N ILE A 498 -9.28 -16.75 13.08
CA ILE A 498 -9.53 -15.63 13.99
C ILE A 498 -9.62 -16.17 15.41
N LYS A 499 -8.54 -16.03 16.18
CA LYS A 499 -8.42 -16.58 17.54
C LYS A 499 -9.41 -15.89 18.51
N GLY A 500 -10.23 -16.66 19.20
CA GLY A 500 -11.20 -16.14 20.17
C GLY A 500 -12.41 -15.47 19.52
N ILE A 501 -12.74 -15.85 18.29
CA ILE A 501 -13.89 -15.29 17.57
C ILE A 501 -15.22 -15.59 18.25
N GLU A 502 -15.31 -16.66 19.03
CA GLU A 502 -16.52 -17.06 19.78
C GLU A 502 -16.95 -16.01 20.81
N ASP A 503 -16.05 -15.13 21.23
CA ASP A 503 -16.34 -14.03 22.16
C ASP A 503 -16.93 -12.80 21.45
N ILE A 504 -16.76 -12.70 20.12
CA ILE A 504 -17.05 -11.52 19.29
C ILE A 504 -17.95 -11.80 18.08
N ALA A 505 -18.34 -13.05 17.88
CA ALA A 505 -19.26 -13.49 16.83
C ALA A 505 -20.01 -14.74 17.30
N VAL A 506 -21.08 -15.11 16.60
CA VAL A 506 -21.78 -16.38 16.82
C VAL A 506 -21.39 -17.37 15.75
N VAL A 507 -20.90 -18.55 16.16
CA VAL A 507 -20.39 -19.59 15.25
C VAL A 507 -21.30 -20.82 15.33
N GLU A 508 -21.90 -21.20 14.19
CA GLU A 508 -22.78 -22.39 14.08
C GLU A 508 -22.69 -23.01 12.68
N ASP A 509 -22.57 -24.34 12.63
CA ASP A 509 -22.44 -25.09 11.38
C ASP A 509 -23.71 -25.83 10.95
N GLN A 510 -24.58 -26.17 11.93
CA GLN A 510 -25.79 -26.93 11.66
C GLN A 510 -26.91 -26.02 11.19
N GLU A 511 -27.58 -26.36 10.08
CA GLU A 511 -28.63 -25.55 9.45
C GLU A 511 -29.65 -25.01 10.45
N GLN A 512 -30.28 -25.88 11.24
CA GLN A 512 -31.32 -25.44 12.18
C GLN A 512 -30.76 -24.54 13.28
N LYS A 513 -29.58 -24.83 13.78
CA LYS A 513 -28.96 -24.00 14.84
C LYS A 513 -28.51 -22.65 14.28
N LEU A 514 -28.05 -22.60 13.01
CA LEU A 514 -27.69 -21.37 12.33
C LEU A 514 -28.92 -20.47 12.14
N ILE A 515 -30.07 -21.04 11.74
CA ILE A 515 -31.35 -20.33 11.67
C ILE A 515 -31.72 -19.74 13.05
N ASP A 516 -31.70 -20.59 14.10
CA ASP A 516 -32.04 -20.18 15.45
C ASP A 516 -31.09 -19.08 15.97
N ALA A 517 -29.77 -19.20 15.69
CA ALA A 517 -28.76 -18.23 16.07
C ALA A 517 -28.99 -16.86 15.40
N ILE A 518 -29.23 -16.85 14.09
CA ILE A 518 -29.52 -15.62 13.34
C ILE A 518 -30.76 -14.93 13.91
N CYS A 519 -31.88 -15.67 14.07
CA CYS A 519 -33.13 -15.11 14.58
C CYS A 519 -32.97 -14.57 15.99
N LYS A 520 -32.31 -15.33 16.88
CA LYS A 520 -32.10 -14.96 18.27
C LYS A 520 -31.22 -13.72 18.43
N VAL A 521 -30.12 -13.67 17.67
CA VAL A 521 -29.17 -12.51 17.72
C VAL A 521 -29.85 -11.28 17.15
N TYR A 522 -30.51 -11.39 15.98
CA TYR A 522 -31.19 -10.26 15.33
C TYR A 522 -32.24 -9.58 16.20
N GLN A 523 -32.93 -10.33 17.06
CA GLN A 523 -33.98 -9.86 17.95
C GLN A 523 -33.49 -9.44 19.35
N ASN A 524 -32.17 -9.56 19.63
CA ASN A 524 -31.62 -9.26 20.95
C ASN A 524 -30.66 -8.05 20.86
N ASP A 525 -31.19 -6.87 21.09
CA ASP A 525 -30.46 -5.60 20.97
C ASP A 525 -29.28 -5.52 21.97
N GLU A 526 -29.42 -6.03 23.21
CA GLU A 526 -28.32 -6.06 24.19
C GLU A 526 -27.14 -6.92 23.67
N LYS A 527 -27.45 -8.08 23.08
CA LYS A 527 -26.41 -8.98 22.54
C LYS A 527 -25.74 -8.40 21.33
N LEU A 528 -26.46 -7.69 20.47
CA LEU A 528 -25.91 -7.00 19.29
C LEU A 528 -24.93 -5.90 19.73
N ILE A 529 -25.29 -5.09 20.72
CA ILE A 529 -24.42 -4.04 21.28
C ILE A 529 -23.16 -4.66 21.88
N GLU A 530 -23.31 -5.71 22.73
CA GLU A 530 -22.18 -6.42 23.34
C GLU A 530 -21.18 -6.94 22.28
N ILE A 531 -21.67 -7.62 21.24
CA ILE A 531 -20.83 -8.14 20.15
C ILE A 531 -20.12 -7.00 19.42
N SER A 532 -20.83 -5.92 19.10
CA SER A 532 -20.26 -4.76 18.42
C SER A 532 -19.10 -4.13 19.20
N GLU A 533 -19.28 -3.86 20.48
CA GLU A 533 -18.25 -3.27 21.34
C GLU A 533 -17.00 -4.16 21.45
N LYS A 534 -17.22 -5.47 21.67
CA LYS A 534 -16.13 -6.45 21.76
C LYS A 534 -15.37 -6.58 20.42
N SER A 535 -16.09 -6.56 19.31
CA SER A 535 -15.50 -6.63 17.96
C SER A 535 -14.56 -5.46 17.68
N GLN A 536 -14.99 -4.25 17.98
CA GLN A 536 -14.18 -3.04 17.78
C GLN A 536 -12.91 -3.06 18.64
N LEU A 537 -13.01 -3.48 19.91
CA LEU A 537 -11.85 -3.62 20.79
C LEU A 537 -10.88 -4.66 20.24
N TYR A 538 -11.40 -5.82 19.84
CA TYR A 538 -10.59 -6.91 19.27
C TYR A 538 -9.81 -6.47 18.04
N VAL A 539 -10.47 -5.75 17.10
CA VAL A 539 -9.80 -5.28 15.88
C VAL A 539 -8.69 -4.27 16.21
N ARG A 540 -8.90 -3.36 17.15
CA ARG A 540 -7.86 -2.42 17.62
C ARG A 540 -6.65 -3.15 18.19
N GLU A 541 -6.87 -4.18 18.98
CA GLU A 541 -5.80 -4.95 19.63
C GLU A 541 -5.02 -5.87 18.69
N LYS A 542 -5.68 -6.42 17.67
CA LYS A 542 -5.10 -7.47 16.83
C LYS A 542 -4.74 -7.03 15.41
N PHE A 543 -5.39 -6.00 14.88
CA PHE A 543 -5.26 -5.58 13.50
C PHE A 543 -4.74 -4.14 13.34
N SER A 544 -4.34 -3.47 14.43
CA SER A 544 -3.68 -2.17 14.31
C SER A 544 -2.28 -2.32 13.69
N THR A 545 -1.82 -1.25 13.04
CA THR A 545 -0.47 -1.21 12.45
C THR A 545 0.62 -1.63 13.42
N ASP A 546 0.53 -1.21 14.69
CA ASP A 546 1.54 -1.56 15.69
C ASP A 546 1.43 -3.02 16.13
N ALA A 547 0.21 -3.55 16.31
CA ALA A 547 0.00 -4.95 16.68
C ALA A 547 0.50 -5.90 15.58
N VAL A 548 0.23 -5.58 14.32
CA VAL A 548 0.72 -6.38 13.18
C VAL A 548 2.23 -6.23 13.02
N TRP A 549 2.76 -5.01 13.17
CA TRP A 549 4.20 -4.78 13.14
C TRP A 549 4.95 -5.59 14.20
N ASP A 550 4.43 -5.66 15.41
CA ASP A 550 5.04 -6.45 16.49
C ASP A 550 5.15 -7.95 16.16
N ILE A 551 4.31 -8.48 15.27
CA ILE A 551 4.40 -9.87 14.81
C ILE A 551 5.56 -10.05 13.80
N VAL A 552 5.77 -9.08 12.91
CA VAL A 552 6.66 -9.24 11.74
C VAL A 552 8.00 -8.51 11.86
N LYS A 553 8.17 -7.55 12.77
CA LYS A 553 9.33 -6.64 12.85
C LYS A 553 10.69 -7.34 12.83
N GLU A 554 10.83 -8.47 13.54
CA GLU A 554 12.11 -9.22 13.60
C GLU A 554 12.50 -9.79 12.23
N ASP A 555 11.55 -9.96 11.33
CA ASP A 555 11.81 -10.47 9.99
C ASP A 555 12.27 -9.35 9.04
N PHE A 556 11.99 -8.10 9.39
CA PHE A 556 12.38 -6.90 8.63
C PHE A 556 13.62 -6.19 9.21
N GLU A 557 13.98 -6.46 10.46
CA GLU A 557 15.21 -5.96 11.10
C GLU A 557 16.45 -6.79 10.68
#